data_dff5889203a7a023280f63c12742d5f5
#
_entry.id   dff5889203a7a023280f63c12742d5f5
#
_cell.length_a   1.000
_cell.length_b   1.000
_cell.length_c   1.000
_cell.angle_alpha   90.00
_cell.angle_beta   90.00
_cell.angle_gamma   90.00
#
_symmetry.space_group_name_H-M   'P 1'
#
loop_
_entity.id
_entity.type
_entity.pdbx_description
1 polymer ?
#
loop_
_entity_poly.entity_id
_entity_poly.type
_entity_poly.pdbx_seq_one_letter_code
_entity_poly.pdbx_strand_id
1 'polypeptide(L)'
;MDALKDFYDFYRPLQRRYDLRMFYKTNSKEAKITIRWRGKEIVKVTEETTEACFIRTKRELEERMKKYEQQTETKEKAQRAGFYMDKIRESYAEKQQ
;
A
#
# COMPACT_ATOMS: atom_id res chain seq x y z
N MET A 1 -19.81 10.46 -13.17
CA MET A 1 -18.66 9.85 -12.53
C MET A 1 -19.11 9.02 -11.36
N ASP A 2 -18.60 7.82 -11.25
CA ASP A 2 -19.01 6.90 -10.20
C ASP A 2 -17.85 6.67 -9.22
N ALA A 3 -17.95 7.22 -8.03
CA ALA A 3 -16.90 7.13 -7.03
C ALA A 3 -16.61 5.69 -6.60
N LEU A 4 -17.62 4.85 -6.55
CA LEU A 4 -17.46 3.44 -6.21
C LEU A 4 -16.71 2.70 -7.29
N LYS A 5 -17.07 2.93 -8.53
CA LYS A 5 -16.38 2.29 -9.65
C LYS A 5 -14.93 2.72 -9.71
N ASP A 6 -14.67 4.02 -9.57
CA ASP A 6 -13.31 4.56 -9.56
C ASP A 6 -12.49 3.93 -8.42
N PHE A 7 -13.09 3.80 -7.26
CA PHE A 7 -12.42 3.17 -6.13
C PHE A 7 -12.09 1.71 -6.42
N TYR A 8 -13.04 0.92 -6.90
CA TYR A 8 -12.82 -0.50 -7.15
C TYR A 8 -11.86 -0.76 -8.30
N ASP A 9 -11.90 0.08 -9.34
CA ASP A 9 -10.94 -0.03 -10.44
C ASP A 9 -9.50 0.19 -9.94
N PHE A 10 -9.34 1.05 -8.96
CA PHE A 10 -8.06 1.29 -8.31
C PHE A 10 -7.71 0.19 -7.29
N TYR A 11 -8.68 -0.24 -6.51
CA TYR A 11 -8.46 -1.12 -5.36
C TYR A 11 -8.22 -2.58 -5.73
N ARG A 12 -8.95 -3.11 -6.69
CA ARG A 12 -8.86 -4.53 -7.05
C ARG A 12 -7.46 -5.00 -7.43
N PRO A 13 -6.71 -4.28 -8.26
CA PRO A 13 -5.34 -4.70 -8.55
C PRO A 13 -4.45 -4.69 -7.32
N LEU A 14 -4.64 -3.71 -6.45
CA LEU A 14 -3.89 -3.64 -5.19
C LEU A 14 -4.26 -4.77 -4.24
N GLN A 15 -5.54 -5.09 -4.16
CA GLN A 15 -6.01 -6.18 -3.33
C GLN A 15 -5.35 -7.49 -3.73
N ARG A 16 -5.27 -7.76 -5.02
CA ARG A 16 -4.65 -8.98 -5.54
C ARG A 16 -3.16 -9.01 -5.26
N ARG A 17 -2.50 -7.88 -5.42
CA ARG A 17 -1.06 -7.79 -5.28
C ARG A 17 -0.60 -7.88 -3.82
N TYR A 18 -1.34 -7.26 -2.89
CA TYR A 18 -0.93 -7.15 -1.49
C TYR A 18 -1.80 -7.91 -0.51
N ASP A 19 -2.82 -8.62 -0.99
CA ASP A 19 -3.77 -9.35 -0.13
C ASP A 19 -4.40 -8.42 0.91
N LEU A 20 -4.94 -7.30 0.44
CA LEU A 20 -5.60 -6.34 1.31
C LEU A 20 -7.00 -6.82 1.69
N ARG A 21 -7.45 -6.42 2.87
CA ARG A 21 -8.80 -6.72 3.33
C ARG A 21 -9.52 -5.42 3.65
N MET A 22 -10.70 -5.27 3.08
CA MET A 22 -11.49 -4.07 3.28
C MET A 22 -12.75 -4.40 4.06
N PHE A 23 -13.05 -3.57 5.04
CA PHE A 23 -14.27 -3.66 5.82
C PHE A 23 -15.06 -2.37 5.62
N TYR A 24 -16.30 -2.51 5.23
CA TYR A 24 -17.17 -1.38 4.95
C TYR A 24 -18.41 -1.47 5.83
N LYS A 25 -18.71 -0.39 6.53
CA LYS A 25 -19.91 -0.27 7.33
C LYS A 25 -20.58 1.05 7.05
N THR A 26 -21.89 1.04 6.98
CA THR A 26 -22.65 2.26 6.80
C THR A 26 -23.91 2.22 7.68
N ASN A 27 -24.32 3.39 8.12
CA ASN A 27 -25.57 3.57 8.84
C ASN A 27 -26.22 4.87 8.37
N SER A 28 -27.28 5.30 9.03
CA SER A 28 -28.02 6.50 8.62
C SER A 28 -27.23 7.80 8.78
N LYS A 29 -26.13 7.78 9.48
CA LYS A 29 -25.35 8.98 9.80
C LYS A 29 -23.98 9.04 9.12
N GLU A 30 -23.39 7.88 8.85
CA GLU A 30 -22.01 7.88 8.36
C GLU A 30 -21.68 6.60 7.60
N ALA A 31 -20.60 6.67 6.84
CA ALA A 31 -20.00 5.51 6.17
C ALA A 31 -18.56 5.39 6.66
N LYS A 32 -18.13 4.16 6.88
CA LYS A 32 -16.81 3.90 7.41
C LYS A 32 -16.14 2.79 6.62
N ILE A 33 -14.90 3.01 6.21
CA ILE A 33 -14.10 2.02 5.51
C ILE A 33 -12.79 1.81 6.26
N THR A 34 -12.45 0.55 6.51
CA THR A 34 -11.18 0.19 7.11
C THR A 34 -10.48 -0.78 6.18
N ILE A 35 -9.21 -0.53 5.88
CA ILE A 35 -8.41 -1.44 5.07
C ILE A 35 -7.26 -1.97 5.92
N ARG A 36 -7.10 -3.29 5.93
CA ARG A 36 -6.06 -3.96 6.70
C ARG A 36 -5.11 -4.70 5.76
N TRP A 37 -3.86 -4.73 6.18
CA TRP A 37 -2.82 -5.44 5.46
C TRP A 37 -1.94 -6.16 6.48
N ARG A 38 -1.84 -7.47 6.35
CA ARG A 38 -1.08 -8.31 7.27
C ARG A 38 -1.50 -8.12 8.73
N GLY A 39 -2.81 -7.98 8.95
CA GLY A 39 -3.36 -7.80 10.28
C GLY A 39 -3.25 -6.39 10.84
N LYS A 40 -2.66 -5.47 10.11
CA LYS A 40 -2.55 -4.08 10.54
C LYS A 40 -3.51 -3.19 9.77
N GLU A 41 -4.12 -2.25 10.49
CA GLU A 41 -5.01 -1.27 9.90
C GLU A 41 -4.19 -0.17 9.25
N ILE A 42 -4.23 -0.10 7.93
CA ILE A 42 -3.43 0.89 7.19
C ILE A 42 -4.23 2.11 6.74
N VAL A 43 -5.54 1.97 6.61
CA VAL A 43 -6.43 3.07 6.27
C VAL A 43 -7.70 2.94 7.09
N LYS A 44 -8.17 4.05 7.63
CA LYS A 44 -9.44 4.12 8.33
C LYS A 44 -10.08 5.46 8.03
N VAL A 45 -11.21 5.44 7.35
CA VAL A 45 -11.91 6.64 6.93
C VAL A 45 -13.36 6.61 7.38
N THR A 46 -13.83 7.71 7.93
CA THR A 46 -15.23 7.90 8.29
C THR A 46 -15.69 9.20 7.66
N GLU A 47 -16.77 9.15 6.91
CA GLU A 47 -17.38 10.32 6.28
C GLU A 47 -18.89 10.27 6.39
N GLU A 48 -19.54 11.40 6.16
CA GLU A 48 -20.99 11.48 6.26
C GLU A 48 -21.71 10.74 5.15
N THR A 49 -21.08 10.58 4.00
CA THR A 49 -21.68 9.88 2.86
C THR A 49 -20.78 8.76 2.36
N THR A 50 -21.41 7.77 1.75
CA THR A 50 -20.69 6.65 1.15
C THR A 50 -19.72 7.14 0.06
N GLU A 51 -20.19 8.05 -0.78
CA GLU A 51 -19.37 8.57 -1.88
C GLU A 51 -18.12 9.28 -1.37
N ALA A 52 -18.28 10.19 -0.40
CA ALA A 52 -17.17 10.90 0.21
C ALA A 52 -16.20 9.93 0.88
N CYS A 53 -16.73 8.89 1.50
CA CYS A 53 -15.91 7.88 2.15
C CYS A 53 -15.04 7.13 1.14
N PHE A 54 -15.59 6.71 0.01
CA PHE A 54 -14.83 6.02 -1.02
C PHE A 54 -13.79 6.93 -1.66
N ILE A 55 -14.14 8.17 -1.93
CA ILE A 55 -13.20 9.14 -2.52
C ILE A 55 -12.00 9.36 -1.60
N ARG A 56 -12.27 9.56 -0.33
CA ARG A 56 -11.21 9.79 0.65
C ARG A 56 -10.37 8.54 0.88
N THR A 57 -11.01 7.38 0.94
CA THR A 57 -10.31 6.11 1.12
C THR A 57 -9.34 5.85 -0.02
N LYS A 58 -9.77 6.11 -1.26
CA LYS A 58 -8.91 5.96 -2.43
C LYS A 58 -7.66 6.82 -2.28
N ARG A 59 -7.84 8.09 -1.94
CA ARG A 59 -6.72 9.02 -1.79
C ARG A 59 -5.76 8.61 -0.70
N GLU A 60 -6.27 8.22 0.45
CA GLU A 60 -5.42 7.81 1.57
C GLU A 60 -4.68 6.51 1.27
N LEU A 61 -5.34 5.58 0.61
CA LEU A 61 -4.70 4.33 0.22
C LEU A 61 -3.61 4.58 -0.84
N GLU A 62 -3.86 5.45 -1.79
CA GLU A 62 -2.86 5.82 -2.78
C GLU A 62 -1.60 6.38 -2.11
N GLU A 63 -1.78 7.28 -1.16
CA GLU A 63 -0.65 7.86 -0.45
C GLU A 63 0.11 6.82 0.36
N ARG A 64 -0.61 5.92 1.01
CA ARG A 64 0.01 4.84 1.78
C ARG A 64 0.83 3.92 0.91
N MET A 65 0.27 3.53 -0.23
CA MET A 65 0.96 2.63 -1.14
C MET A 65 2.20 3.29 -1.76
N LYS A 66 2.12 4.57 -2.07
CA LYS A 66 3.28 5.31 -2.56
C LYS A 66 4.42 5.31 -1.55
N LYS A 67 4.11 5.60 -0.29
CA LYS A 67 5.10 5.58 0.78
C LYS A 67 5.70 4.20 0.96
N TYR A 68 4.86 3.18 0.95
CA TYR A 68 5.31 1.81 1.09
C TYR A 68 6.24 1.40 -0.05
N GLU A 69 5.85 1.69 -1.28
CA GLU A 69 6.66 1.35 -2.44
C GLU A 69 8.01 2.07 -2.42
N GLN A 70 8.03 3.34 -2.03
CA GLN A 70 9.27 4.08 -1.90
C GLN A 70 10.18 3.50 -0.83
N GLN A 71 9.63 3.15 0.33
CA GLN A 71 10.39 2.55 1.41
C GLN A 71 10.95 1.19 1.02
N THR A 72 10.13 0.36 0.39
CA THR A 72 10.53 -0.96 -0.07
C THR A 72 11.62 -0.86 -1.12
N GLU A 73 11.46 0.04 -2.07
CA GLU A 73 12.44 0.27 -3.10
C GLU A 73 13.77 0.72 -2.51
N THR A 74 13.73 1.64 -1.55
CA THR A 74 14.94 2.12 -0.87
C THR A 74 15.62 0.98 -0.11
N LYS A 75 14.85 0.17 0.60
CA LYS A 75 15.38 -0.98 1.33
C LYS A 75 16.00 -2.00 0.39
N GLU A 76 15.33 -2.31 -0.70
CA GLU A 76 15.85 -3.25 -1.68
C GLU A 76 17.14 -2.75 -2.29
N LYS A 77 17.22 -1.48 -2.61
CA LYS A 77 18.45 -0.88 -3.14
C LYS A 77 19.59 -0.96 -2.13
N ALA A 78 19.30 -0.65 -0.88
CA ALA A 78 20.29 -0.72 0.17
C ALA A 78 20.78 -2.15 0.41
N GLN A 79 19.86 -3.10 0.46
CA GLN A 79 20.19 -4.51 0.63
C GLN A 79 20.98 -5.05 -0.56
N ARG A 80 20.55 -4.67 -1.75
CA ARG A 80 21.19 -5.08 -2.98
C ARG A 80 22.62 -4.53 -3.07
N ALA A 81 22.82 -3.29 -2.68
CA ALA A 81 24.15 -2.67 -2.65
C ALA A 81 25.04 -3.36 -1.63
N GLY A 82 24.52 -3.62 -0.43
CA GLY A 82 25.28 -4.33 0.60
C GLY A 82 25.66 -5.75 0.19
N PHE A 83 24.70 -6.48 -0.36
CA PHE A 83 24.93 -7.82 -0.85
C PHE A 83 25.98 -7.82 -1.98
N TYR A 84 25.86 -6.88 -2.87
CA TYR A 84 26.78 -6.78 -4.00
C TYR A 84 28.20 -6.47 -3.54
N MET A 85 28.34 -5.60 -2.58
CA MET A 85 29.65 -5.24 -2.02
C MET A 85 30.29 -6.43 -1.31
N ASP A 86 29.52 -7.20 -0.57
CA ASP A 86 30.02 -8.39 0.11
C ASP A 86 30.45 -9.45 -0.91
N LYS A 87 29.67 -9.63 -1.95
CA LYS A 87 30.00 -10.58 -3.00
C LYS A 87 31.23 -10.17 -3.80
N ILE A 88 31.36 -8.89 -4.04
CA ILE A 88 32.54 -8.33 -4.67
C ILE A 88 33.75 -8.50 -3.78
N ARG A 89 33.59 -8.28 -2.50
CA ARG A 89 34.63 -8.42 -1.51
C ARG A 89 35.08 -9.86 -1.37
N GLU A 90 34.16 -10.81 -1.45
CA GLU A 90 34.50 -12.22 -1.47
C GLU A 90 35.11 -12.66 -2.76
N SER A 91 34.62 -12.13 -3.86
CA SER A 91 35.09 -12.45 -5.17
C SER A 91 36.26 -11.64 -5.52
N TYR A 92 36.47 -10.49 -4.91
CA TYR A 92 37.53 -9.61 -5.15
C TYR A 92 38.47 -9.53 -4.02
N ALA A 93 38.01 -9.88 -3.04
CA ALA A 93 38.81 -10.23 -2.02
C ALA A 93 39.10 -11.60 -2.40
N GLU A 94 38.30 -12.02 -3.11
CA GLU A 94 38.19 -12.83 -4.08
C GLU A 94 38.32 -12.17 -5.36
N LYS A 95 37.83 -11.22 -5.59
CA LYS A 95 37.84 -10.41 -6.70
C LYS A 95 37.14 -9.16 -6.47
N GLN A 96 36.17 -8.66 -6.00
CA GLN A 96 35.41 -7.82 -5.90
C GLN A 96 34.65 -7.33 -5.97
N GLN A 97 34.74 -7.31 -6.00
CA GLN A 97 34.00 -6.91 -6.19
C GLN A 97 33.68 -6.82 -6.38
#